data_d73e51de29e5c00ca1aa7dca4d321c34
#
_entry.id   d73e51de29e5c00ca1aa7dca4d321c34
#
_cell.length_a   1.000
_cell.length_b   1.000
_cell.length_c   1.000
_cell.angle_alpha   90.00
_cell.angle_beta   90.00
_cell.angle_gamma   90.00
#
_symmetry.space_group_name_H-M   'P 1'
#
loop_
_entity.id
_entity.type
_entity.pdbx_description
1 polymer ?
#
loop_
_entity_poly.entity_id
_entity_poly.type
_entity_poly.pdbx_seq_one_letter_code
_entity_poly.pdbx_strand_id
1 'polypeptide(L)'
;MAEENNTKETNPKENNTRENNPKETNTRENNTIYVGKKPVMSYVLAVVTQFNQGLPEVHVKARGRSISTAVDTTQIVKNRFIQTLQVKDIKLSTEELKSDDGTMTRVSSMSIILTK
;
A
#
# COMPACT_ATOMS: atom_id res chain seq x y z
N MET A 1 19.68 -0.23 -14.44
CA MET A 1 18.92 0.40 -13.74
C MET A 1 18.73 0.65 -13.46
N ALA A 2 19.02 0.04 -13.57
CA ALA A 2 18.27 0.50 -12.77
C ALA A 2 18.23 0.51 -12.57
N GLU A 3 17.73 0.00 -12.24
CA GLU A 3 17.16 0.22 -11.49
C GLU A 3 16.88 0.22 -11.45
N GLU A 4 17.51 -0.14 -11.92
CA GLU A 4 17.01 0.12 -11.34
C GLU A 4 16.70 0.22 -11.26
N ASN A 5 17.63 -0.17 -12.05
CA ASN A 5 17.18 0.28 -11.61
C ASN A 5 17.03 0.27 -11.57
N ASN A 6 17.27 -0.14 -11.88
CA ASN A 6 16.76 0.23 -11.48
C ASN A 6 16.54 0.06 -11.48
N THR A 7 16.77 -0.24 -11.71
CA THR A 7 16.17 0.03 -11.31
C THR A 7 16.10 -0.03 -11.37
N LYS A 8 16.03 -0.49 -11.52
CA LYS A 8 15.60 -0.18 -11.20
C LYS A 8 15.36 -0.24 -11.03
N GLU A 9 15.76 -0.66 -11.10
CA GLU A 9 15.26 -0.41 -10.47
C GLU A 9 14.89 -0.30 -10.38
N THR A 10 15.66 -0.87 -11.21
CA THR A 10 15.09 -0.38 -10.77
C THR A 10 14.94 -0.26 -10.76
N ASN A 11 15.23 -0.75 -10.86
CA ASN A 11 14.67 -0.26 -10.52
C ASN A 11 14.55 -0.20 -10.68
N PRO A 12 14.45 -0.90 -11.08
CA PRO A 12 14.01 -0.24 -11.05
C PRO A 12 14.12 0.08 -10.89
N LYS A 13 14.09 -0.34 -10.71
CA LYS A 13 13.77 0.30 -10.29
C LYS A 13 13.68 0.70 -9.82
N GLU A 14 14.12 0.21 -10.03
CA GLU A 14 13.82 0.93 -9.30
C GLU A 14 13.53 1.47 -9.00
N ASN A 15 14.06 0.81 -9.51
CA ASN A 15 13.57 1.68 -9.00
C ASN A 15 13.47 2.18 -8.73
N ASN A 16 13.64 1.73 -8.77
CA ASN A 16 13.09 2.58 -8.30
C ASN A 16 13.00 3.11 -8.01
N THR A 17 13.31 2.65 -7.96
CA THR A 17 12.71 3.48 -7.51
C THR A 17 12.78 4.22 -7.31
N ARG A 18 12.75 3.85 -7.01
CA ARG A 18 12.27 4.78 -6.69
C ARG A 18 12.15 5.39 -6.29
N GLU A 19 12.68 5.10 -6.42
CA GLU A 19 12.06 5.87 -5.94
C GLU A 19 11.82 6.56 -5.70
N ASN A 20 12.47 6.29 -5.77
CA ASN A 20 11.76 7.15 -5.46
C ASN A 20 11.67 7.71 -5.22
N ASN A 21 11.82 7.33 -5.11
CA ASN A 21 11.06 8.18 -4.88
C ASN A 21 10.83 8.59 -4.69
N PRO A 22 10.82 7.99 -4.34
CA PRO A 22 10.03 8.48 -4.22
C PRO A 22 9.95 9.02 -4.28
N LYS A 23 9.64 8.97 -4.28
CA LYS A 23 9.01 9.44 -4.32
C LYS A 23 8.54 9.56 -4.41
N GLU A 24 8.37 9.07 -4.67
CA GLU A 24 7.51 9.19 -4.70
C GLU A 24 6.96 9.14 -4.75
N THR A 25 6.77 9.12 -4.91
CA THR A 25 6.11 9.07 -4.85
C THR A 25 5.49 9.83 -5.28
N ASN A 26 4.63 9.89 -5.61
CA ASN A 26 3.93 10.54 -5.85
C ASN A 26 3.08 11.38 -5.73
N THR A 27 2.48 11.51 -5.65
CA THR A 27 1.93 12.77 -5.43
C THR A 27 0.48 12.82 -5.00
N ARG A 28 -0.55 13.07 -5.85
CA ARG A 28 -1.93 13.02 -5.39
C ARG A 28 -2.35 11.62 -4.97
N GLU A 29 -1.57 10.65 -5.35
CA GLU A 29 -1.78 9.29 -4.90
C GLU A 29 -1.02 8.99 -3.62
N ASN A 30 -0.45 10.02 -3.01
CA ASN A 30 0.30 9.82 -1.79
C ASN A 30 -0.55 9.31 -0.66
N ASN A 31 -1.86 9.46 -0.73
CA ASN A 31 -2.72 8.96 0.33
C ASN A 31 -3.06 7.48 0.18
N THR A 32 -2.44 6.77 -0.76
CA THR A 32 -2.72 5.35 -0.98
C THR A 32 -1.48 4.53 -0.70
N ILE A 33 -1.65 3.48 0.12
CA ILE A 33 -0.61 2.51 0.44
C ILE A 33 -1.02 1.18 -0.17
N TYR A 34 -0.18 0.63 -1.04
CA TYR A 34 -0.44 -0.69 -1.64
C TYR A 34 0.33 -1.73 -0.85
N VAL A 35 -0.42 -2.64 -0.23
CA VAL A 35 0.17 -3.68 0.62
C VAL A 35 0.52 -4.88 -0.24
N GLY A 36 1.74 -5.34 -0.11
CA GLY A 36 2.24 -6.49 -0.86
C GLY A 36 3.01 -7.43 0.05
N LYS A 37 4.23 -7.77 -0.35
CA LYS A 37 5.00 -8.83 0.30
C LYS A 37 6.03 -8.33 1.31
N LYS A 38 6.12 -7.04 1.53
CA LYS A 38 7.08 -6.50 2.49
C LYS A 38 6.60 -6.79 3.92
N PRO A 39 7.50 -6.70 4.90
CA PRO A 39 7.10 -6.86 6.29
C PRO A 39 6.04 -5.84 6.68
N VAL A 40 5.15 -6.23 7.59
CA VAL A 40 4.02 -5.41 7.97
C VAL A 40 4.45 -4.04 8.49
N MET A 41 5.58 -3.97 9.19
CA MET A 41 6.02 -2.68 9.74
C MET A 41 6.38 -1.67 8.66
N SER A 42 6.76 -2.12 7.47
CA SER A 42 6.98 -1.19 6.35
C SER A 42 5.72 -0.41 6.02
N TYR A 43 4.58 -1.11 6.03
CA TYR A 43 3.30 -0.46 5.73
C TYR A 43 2.81 0.37 6.90
N VAL A 44 3.06 -0.09 8.12
CA VAL A 44 2.72 0.67 9.32
C VAL A 44 3.42 2.04 9.28
N LEU A 45 4.71 2.04 8.99
CA LEU A 45 5.47 3.29 8.94
C LEU A 45 4.99 4.18 7.80
N ALA A 46 4.61 3.60 6.67
CA ALA A 46 4.09 4.38 5.56
C ALA A 46 2.80 5.09 5.93
N VAL A 47 1.88 4.39 6.61
CA VAL A 47 0.62 4.99 7.04
C VAL A 47 0.86 6.11 8.04
N VAL A 48 1.69 5.83 9.06
CA VAL A 48 1.99 6.83 10.08
C VAL A 48 2.63 8.06 9.46
N THR A 49 3.56 7.84 8.53
CA THR A 49 4.24 8.96 7.86
C THR A 49 3.26 9.84 7.10
N GLN A 50 2.31 9.24 6.40
CA GLN A 50 1.35 10.02 5.64
C GLN A 50 0.45 10.85 6.55
N PHE A 51 -0.01 10.29 7.66
CA PHE A 51 -0.77 11.08 8.61
C PHE A 51 0.07 12.19 9.23
N ASN A 52 1.36 11.93 9.50
CA ASN A 52 2.24 12.96 10.04
C ASN A 52 2.51 14.07 9.05
N GLN A 53 2.34 13.81 7.77
CA GLN A 53 2.45 14.85 6.74
C GLN A 53 1.18 15.69 6.62
N GLY A 54 0.19 15.41 7.44
CA GLY A 54 -1.01 16.22 7.47
C GLY A 54 -2.13 15.75 6.58
N LEU A 55 -2.00 14.55 5.99
CA LEU A 55 -3.07 14.02 5.15
C LEU A 55 -4.27 13.67 6.02
N PRO A 56 -5.48 14.08 5.61
CA PRO A 56 -6.67 13.81 6.43
C PRO A 56 -7.17 12.37 6.29
N GLU A 57 -6.75 11.68 5.24
CA GLU A 57 -7.30 10.37 4.93
C GLU A 57 -6.20 9.55 4.25
N VAL A 58 -6.08 8.29 4.61
CA VAL A 58 -5.12 7.39 4.00
C VAL A 58 -5.87 6.13 3.58
N HIS A 59 -5.61 5.68 2.36
CA HIS A 59 -6.23 4.48 1.81
C HIS A 59 -5.20 3.36 1.81
N VAL A 60 -5.58 2.20 2.36
CA VAL A 60 -4.74 1.01 2.37
C VAL A 60 -5.39 -0.02 1.46
N LYS A 61 -4.71 -0.41 0.41
CA LYS A 61 -5.27 -1.32 -0.59
C LYS A 61 -4.46 -2.61 -0.64
N ALA A 62 -5.15 -3.73 -0.78
CA ALA A 62 -4.51 -5.03 -0.81
C ALA A 62 -5.35 -6.01 -1.63
N ARG A 63 -4.68 -7.04 -2.13
CA ARG A 63 -5.30 -8.10 -2.91
C ARG A 63 -4.85 -9.45 -2.39
N GLY A 64 -5.75 -10.45 -2.48
CA GLY A 64 -5.42 -11.81 -2.15
C GLY A 64 -4.86 -11.96 -0.76
N ARG A 65 -3.70 -12.59 -0.68
CA ARG A 65 -3.10 -12.88 0.63
C ARG A 65 -2.64 -11.63 1.37
N SER A 66 -2.47 -10.52 0.68
CA SER A 66 -2.05 -9.29 1.33
C SER A 66 -3.16 -8.63 2.12
N ILE A 67 -4.40 -9.09 1.97
CA ILE A 67 -5.53 -8.50 2.69
C ILE A 67 -5.35 -8.61 4.19
N SER A 68 -4.90 -9.78 4.68
CA SER A 68 -4.67 -9.92 6.12
C SER A 68 -3.56 -8.99 6.60
N THR A 69 -2.53 -8.80 5.79
CA THR A 69 -1.46 -7.86 6.15
C THR A 69 -1.98 -6.43 6.22
N ALA A 70 -2.92 -6.07 5.34
CA ALA A 70 -3.52 -4.74 5.39
C ALA A 70 -4.32 -4.54 6.68
N VAL A 71 -5.06 -5.56 7.10
CA VAL A 71 -5.80 -5.50 8.37
C VAL A 71 -4.83 -5.38 9.53
N ASP A 72 -3.78 -6.20 9.54
CA ASP A 72 -2.76 -6.13 10.60
C ASP A 72 -2.12 -4.76 10.66
N THR A 73 -1.79 -4.19 9.49
CA THR A 73 -1.22 -2.85 9.41
C THR A 73 -2.12 -1.84 10.10
N THR A 74 -3.40 -1.88 9.76
CA THR A 74 -4.38 -0.95 10.34
C THR A 74 -4.45 -1.09 11.86
N GLN A 75 -4.48 -2.33 12.35
CA GLN A 75 -4.60 -2.57 13.78
C GLN A 75 -3.35 -2.14 14.54
N ILE A 76 -2.16 -2.35 13.96
CA ILE A 76 -0.92 -1.92 14.61
C ILE A 76 -0.86 -0.40 14.67
N VAL A 77 -1.22 0.28 13.58
CA VAL A 77 -1.23 1.75 13.59
C VAL A 77 -2.16 2.25 14.67
N LYS A 78 -3.36 1.70 14.75
CA LYS A 78 -4.33 2.15 15.74
C LYS A 78 -3.87 1.89 17.16
N ASN A 79 -3.32 0.70 17.41
CA ASN A 79 -3.03 0.30 18.78
C ASN A 79 -1.73 0.88 19.31
N ARG A 80 -0.77 1.18 18.42
CA ARG A 80 0.57 1.57 18.87
C ARG A 80 0.98 2.98 18.49
N PHE A 81 0.35 3.57 17.49
CA PHE A 81 0.84 4.86 16.96
C PHE A 81 -0.22 5.94 16.98
N ILE A 82 -1.40 5.67 16.42
CA ILE A 82 -2.44 6.68 16.27
C ILE A 82 -3.72 6.10 16.88
N GLN A 83 -3.91 6.34 18.16
CA GLN A 83 -5.02 5.74 18.89
C GLN A 83 -6.37 6.33 18.50
N THR A 84 -6.37 7.50 17.89
CA THR A 84 -7.58 8.12 17.35
C THR A 84 -7.93 7.64 15.96
N LEU A 85 -7.14 6.71 15.41
CA LEU A 85 -7.37 6.19 14.07
C LEU A 85 -8.75 5.55 13.97
N GLN A 86 -9.45 5.83 12.89
CA GLN A 86 -10.76 5.25 12.63
C GLN A 86 -10.78 4.67 11.23
N VAL A 87 -11.49 3.55 11.09
CA VAL A 87 -11.78 2.99 9.78
C VAL A 87 -13.05 3.66 9.29
N LYS A 88 -12.89 4.53 8.31
CA LYS A 88 -14.02 5.26 7.76
C LYS A 88 -14.88 4.36 6.88
N ASP A 89 -14.24 3.49 6.10
CA ASP A 89 -14.95 2.62 5.19
C ASP A 89 -14.04 1.47 4.78
N ILE A 90 -14.65 0.37 4.37
CA ILE A 90 -13.95 -0.77 3.80
C ILE A 90 -14.69 -1.15 2.54
N LYS A 91 -13.99 -1.18 1.41
CA LYS A 91 -14.58 -1.57 0.13
C LYS A 91 -13.98 -2.89 -0.31
N LEU A 92 -14.84 -3.79 -0.74
CA LEU A 92 -14.43 -5.10 -1.21
C LEU A 92 -14.80 -5.24 -2.67
N SER A 93 -13.95 -5.91 -3.42
CA SER A 93 -14.24 -6.19 -4.82
C SER A 93 -13.49 -7.43 -5.25
N THR A 94 -13.81 -7.90 -6.44
CA THR A 94 -13.13 -9.01 -7.09
C THR A 94 -12.48 -8.49 -8.37
N GLU A 95 -11.20 -8.80 -8.53
CA GLU A 95 -10.47 -8.41 -9.74
C GLU A 95 -10.14 -9.64 -10.54
N GLU A 96 -10.17 -9.49 -11.86
CA GLU A 96 -9.75 -10.54 -12.77
C GLU A 96 -8.35 -10.24 -13.26
N LEU A 97 -7.46 -11.22 -13.12
CA LEU A 97 -6.08 -11.09 -13.54
C LEU A 97 -5.81 -12.13 -14.61
N LYS A 98 -5.09 -11.71 -15.64
CA LYS A 98 -4.71 -12.59 -16.73
C LYS A 98 -3.25 -12.98 -16.59
N SER A 99 -2.99 -14.27 -16.55
CA SER A 99 -1.63 -14.79 -16.47
C SER A 99 -0.96 -14.77 -17.85
N ASP A 100 0.35 -14.94 -17.87
CA ASP A 100 1.12 -14.97 -19.11
C ASP A 100 0.68 -16.10 -20.02
N ASP A 101 0.16 -17.19 -19.46
CA ASP A 101 -0.30 -18.33 -20.24
C ASP A 101 -1.74 -18.19 -20.72
N GLY A 102 -2.35 -17.02 -20.49
CA GLY A 102 -3.73 -16.77 -20.92
C GLY A 102 -4.78 -17.15 -19.91
N THR A 103 -4.39 -17.76 -18.79
CA THR A 103 -5.33 -18.16 -17.74
C THR A 103 -5.88 -16.95 -17.01
N MET A 104 -7.19 -16.94 -16.78
CA MET A 104 -7.82 -15.88 -16.00
C MET A 104 -7.97 -16.36 -14.56
N THR A 105 -7.56 -15.50 -13.64
CA THR A 105 -7.64 -15.78 -12.21
C THR A 105 -8.38 -14.64 -11.54
N ARG A 106 -9.23 -14.97 -10.57
CA ARG A 106 -9.94 -13.97 -9.78
C ARG A 106 -9.29 -13.86 -8.41
N VAL A 107 -9.10 -12.63 -7.97
CA VAL A 107 -8.59 -12.36 -6.64
C VAL A 107 -9.49 -11.36 -5.95
N SER A 108 -9.64 -11.53 -4.65
CA SER A 108 -10.37 -10.56 -3.84
C SER A 108 -9.48 -9.36 -3.58
N SER A 109 -10.07 -8.18 -3.55
CA SER A 109 -9.34 -6.97 -3.21
C SER A 109 -10.09 -6.21 -2.13
N MET A 110 -9.33 -5.44 -1.35
CA MET A 110 -9.88 -4.65 -0.25
C MET A 110 -9.23 -3.29 -0.24
N SER A 111 -10.02 -2.27 0.01
CA SER A 111 -9.55 -0.91 0.23
C SER A 111 -10.05 -0.46 1.59
N ILE A 112 -9.15 -0.13 2.50
CA ILE A 112 -9.47 0.36 3.83
C ILE A 112 -9.21 1.85 3.84
N ILE A 113 -10.22 2.64 4.20
CA ILE A 113 -10.10 4.09 4.24
C ILE A 113 -9.99 4.51 5.69
N LEU A 114 -8.85 5.14 6.02
CA LEU A 114 -8.50 5.49 7.39
C LEU A 114 -8.55 7.01 7.57
N THR A 115 -9.03 7.43 8.73
CA THR A 115 -9.01 8.84 9.16
C THR A 115 -8.55 8.88 10.61
N LYS A 116 -8.29 10.06 11.11
CA LYS A 116 -7.97 10.22 12.53
C LYS A 116 -8.57 11.50 13.10
#